data_4f22c46d180132d08503c7baf597a491
#
_entry.id   4f22c46d180132d08503c7baf597a491
#
_cell.length_a   1.000
_cell.length_b   1.000
_cell.length_c   1.000
_cell.angle_alpha   90.00
_cell.angle_beta   90.00
_cell.angle_gamma   90.00
#
_symmetry.space_group_name_H-M   'P 1'
#
loop_
_entity.id
_entity.type
_entity.pdbx_description
1 polymer ?
#
loop_
_entity_poly.entity_id
_entity_poly.type
_entity_poly.pdbx_seq_one_letter_code
_entity_poly.pdbx_strand_id
1 'polypeptide(L)'
;DFDQVGWPACGELDILEMGNAGGFSSPNKAAAYLNGACHWGPSWDKHYCYGPSTTLNTSLQDGEFHLITVTWDEQYIRCYANYGTATQEKYYEIDVTKVDFSDNTVAGNYFKKPFFIIFNLAVGGNFPGIWDINQISALNADNNYEAKMYIDYVKVYQKK
;
A
#
# COMPACT_ATOMS: atom_id res chain seq x y z
N ASP A 1 5.82 7.09 -17.04
CA ASP A 1 6.57 8.36 -17.23
C ASP A 1 7.51 8.72 -16.07
N PHE A 2 7.88 7.76 -15.21
CA PHE A 2 8.76 8.02 -14.06
C PHE A 2 10.08 8.70 -14.47
N ASP A 3 10.71 8.19 -15.51
CA ASP A 3 11.99 8.73 -16.01
C ASP A 3 11.89 10.15 -16.59
N GLN A 4 10.66 10.59 -16.93
CA GLN A 4 10.44 11.91 -17.54
C GLN A 4 10.04 12.97 -16.52
N VAL A 5 9.22 12.61 -15.54
CA VAL A 5 8.66 13.57 -14.59
C VAL A 5 9.11 13.34 -13.16
N GLY A 6 9.61 12.14 -12.84
CA GLY A 6 10.05 11.77 -11.50
C GLY A 6 8.90 11.64 -10.48
N TRP A 7 9.28 11.27 -9.27
CA TRP A 7 8.34 11.19 -8.15
C TRP A 7 8.24 12.56 -7.43
N PRO A 8 7.06 12.98 -6.96
CA PRO A 8 5.75 12.33 -6.98
C PRO A 8 4.90 12.66 -8.22
N ALA A 9 5.44 13.35 -9.22
CA ALA A 9 4.68 13.79 -10.39
C ALA A 9 4.26 12.65 -11.32
N CYS A 10 4.92 11.50 -11.25
CA CYS A 10 4.49 10.27 -11.91
C CYS A 10 3.22 9.66 -11.28
N GLY A 11 2.91 10.00 -10.03
CA GLY A 11 1.90 9.33 -9.21
C GLY A 11 2.43 8.00 -8.62
N GLU A 12 1.94 7.64 -7.43
CA GLU A 12 2.20 6.35 -6.79
C GLU A 12 0.92 5.87 -6.12
N LEU A 13 0.59 4.61 -6.33
CA LEU A 13 -0.52 3.93 -5.68
C LEU A 13 0.01 2.73 -4.93
N ASP A 14 0.00 2.83 -3.61
CA ASP A 14 0.34 1.76 -2.69
C ASP A 14 -0.91 0.95 -2.42
N ILE A 15 -1.01 -0.21 -3.09
CA ILE A 15 -2.17 -1.07 -2.96
C ILE A 15 -2.22 -1.68 -1.57
N LEU A 16 -1.08 -2.13 -1.06
CA LEU A 16 -0.93 -2.73 0.27
C LEU A 16 0.42 -2.39 0.86
N GLU A 17 0.41 -1.75 2.01
CA GLU A 17 1.57 -1.54 2.86
C GLU A 17 1.35 -2.14 4.25
N MET A 18 2.26 -3.00 4.68
CA MET A 18 2.28 -3.61 6.02
C MET A 18 3.63 -3.38 6.70
N GLY A 19 3.64 -3.44 8.03
CA GLY A 19 4.86 -3.24 8.81
C GLY A 19 5.07 -1.80 9.29
N ASN A 20 4.04 -0.95 9.21
CA ASN A 20 4.06 0.39 9.80
C ASN A 20 4.27 0.35 11.32
N ALA A 21 5.04 1.29 11.86
CA ALA A 21 5.33 1.42 13.30
C ALA A 21 4.07 1.41 14.18
N GLY A 22 2.95 1.97 13.70
CA GLY A 22 1.66 1.96 14.41
C GLY A 22 1.09 0.55 14.62
N GLY A 23 1.43 -0.42 13.78
CA GLY A 23 1.03 -1.81 13.92
C GLY A 23 1.76 -2.55 15.03
N PHE A 24 2.98 -2.15 15.34
CA PHE A 24 3.79 -2.78 16.39
C PHE A 24 3.38 -2.37 17.82
N SER A 25 2.50 -1.40 17.97
CA SER A 25 1.98 -0.97 19.29
C SER A 25 1.17 -2.06 20.00
N SER A 26 0.77 -3.11 19.29
CA SER A 26 0.05 -4.26 19.84
C SER A 26 0.44 -5.54 19.09
N PRO A 27 0.86 -6.62 19.78
CA PRO A 27 1.29 -7.87 19.15
C PRO A 27 0.23 -8.49 18.21
N ASN A 28 -1.05 -8.29 18.50
CA ASN A 28 -2.16 -8.83 17.70
C ASN A 28 -2.55 -7.93 16.52
N LYS A 29 -1.95 -6.74 16.43
CA LYS A 29 -2.28 -5.74 15.42
C LYS A 29 -1.39 -5.84 14.18
N ALA A 30 -0.11 -6.16 14.36
CA ALA A 30 0.87 -6.13 13.29
C ALA A 30 0.46 -6.97 12.06
N ALA A 31 -0.12 -8.14 12.30
CA ALA A 31 -0.56 -9.07 11.26
C ALA A 31 -1.83 -8.65 10.49
N ALA A 32 -2.53 -7.62 10.95
CA ALA A 32 -3.77 -7.11 10.37
C ALA A 32 -3.74 -5.59 10.14
N TYR A 33 -2.69 -4.91 10.59
CA TYR A 33 -2.54 -3.46 10.47
C TYR A 33 -1.84 -3.08 9.17
N LEU A 34 -2.55 -2.34 8.35
CA LEU A 34 -2.10 -2.00 7.00
C LEU A 34 -2.69 -0.67 6.52
N ASN A 35 -2.20 -0.20 5.40
CA ASN A 35 -2.80 0.89 4.64
C ASN A 35 -2.69 0.64 3.13
N GLY A 36 -3.55 1.30 2.39
CA GLY A 36 -3.30 1.72 1.03
C GLY A 36 -2.93 3.20 1.03
N ALA A 37 -2.24 3.69 0.03
CA ALA A 37 -1.95 5.11 -0.10
C ALA A 37 -1.95 5.57 -1.56
N CYS A 38 -2.20 6.85 -1.75
CA CYS A 38 -1.92 7.55 -2.99
C CYS A 38 -0.96 8.69 -2.70
N HIS A 39 0.09 8.82 -3.52
CA HIS A 39 1.05 9.90 -3.48
C HIS A 39 1.05 10.63 -4.83
N TRP A 40 0.97 11.94 -4.81
CA TRP A 40 0.95 12.78 -6.01
C TRP A 40 1.47 14.18 -5.73
N GLY A 41 1.59 14.97 -6.76
CA GLY A 41 1.99 16.37 -6.68
C GLY A 41 2.99 16.74 -7.78
N PRO A 42 3.16 18.03 -8.08
CA PRO A 42 4.02 18.47 -9.17
C PRO A 42 5.52 18.32 -8.86
N SER A 43 5.90 18.29 -7.58
CA SER A 43 7.28 18.26 -7.13
C SER A 43 7.37 17.77 -5.68
N TRP A 44 8.57 17.45 -5.22
CA TRP A 44 8.81 16.97 -3.86
C TRP A 44 8.32 17.93 -2.76
N ASP A 45 8.52 19.23 -2.93
CA ASP A 45 8.08 20.28 -2.00
C ASP A 45 6.57 20.54 -2.05
N LYS A 46 5.88 20.00 -3.06
CA LYS A 46 4.43 20.00 -3.23
C LYS A 46 3.87 18.61 -3.35
N HIS A 47 4.37 17.72 -2.52
CA HIS A 47 3.92 16.35 -2.42
C HIS A 47 2.67 16.25 -1.53
N TYR A 48 1.68 15.55 -2.03
CA TYR A 48 0.46 15.17 -1.31
C TYR A 48 0.42 13.68 -1.12
N CYS A 49 -0.15 13.28 0.01
CA CYS A 49 -0.37 11.88 0.35
C CYS A 49 -1.72 11.71 1.04
N TYR A 50 -2.43 10.68 0.65
CA TYR A 50 -3.58 10.18 1.41
C TYR A 50 -3.42 8.68 1.60
N GLY A 51 -3.20 8.25 2.85
CA GLY A 51 -2.91 6.86 3.20
C GLY A 51 -3.32 6.52 4.63
N PRO A 52 -4.63 6.49 4.95
CA PRO A 52 -5.09 6.12 6.30
C PRO A 52 -4.79 4.66 6.59
N SER A 53 -4.22 4.39 7.76
CA SER A 53 -4.02 3.03 8.24
C SER A 53 -5.29 2.48 8.89
N THR A 54 -5.50 1.18 8.79
CA THR A 54 -6.60 0.48 9.44
C THR A 54 -6.15 -0.88 9.99
N THR A 55 -7.00 -1.49 10.81
CA THR A 55 -6.79 -2.86 11.28
C THR A 55 -7.93 -3.71 10.75
N LEU A 56 -7.59 -4.75 9.99
CA LEU A 56 -8.57 -5.74 9.52
C LEU A 56 -9.05 -6.62 10.68
N ASN A 57 -10.21 -7.22 10.52
CA ASN A 57 -10.69 -8.29 11.40
C ASN A 57 -9.96 -9.61 11.12
N THR A 58 -9.41 -9.77 9.92
CA THR A 58 -8.68 -10.98 9.48
C THR A 58 -7.18 -10.70 9.48
N SER A 59 -6.39 -11.62 10.04
CA SER A 59 -4.92 -11.60 9.91
C SER A 59 -4.53 -11.88 8.46
N LEU A 60 -3.51 -11.18 7.96
CA LEU A 60 -2.86 -11.50 6.68
C LEU A 60 -1.55 -12.28 6.87
N GLN A 61 -1.26 -12.72 8.10
CA GLN A 61 -0.07 -13.51 8.47
C GLN A 61 -0.49 -14.82 9.14
N ASP A 62 -1.47 -15.50 8.60
CA ASP A 62 -2.00 -16.78 9.08
C ASP A 62 -1.44 -18.00 8.33
N GLY A 63 -0.54 -17.77 7.37
CA GLY A 63 0.07 -18.82 6.54
C GLY A 63 -0.69 -19.13 5.26
N GLU A 64 -1.82 -18.46 5.01
CA GLU A 64 -2.65 -18.65 3.83
C GLU A 64 -2.42 -17.55 2.78
N PHE A 65 -2.85 -17.80 1.54
CA PHE A 65 -2.88 -16.77 0.52
C PHE A 65 -4.12 -15.89 0.66
N HIS A 66 -3.91 -14.59 0.66
CA HIS A 66 -4.96 -13.59 0.70
C HIS A 66 -5.10 -12.86 -0.63
N LEU A 67 -6.34 -12.68 -1.09
CA LEU A 67 -6.62 -11.92 -2.30
C LEU A 67 -6.65 -10.42 -1.98
N ILE A 68 -5.63 -9.71 -2.40
CA ILE A 68 -5.57 -8.25 -2.36
C ILE A 68 -6.08 -7.72 -3.69
N THR A 69 -7.09 -6.86 -3.65
CA THR A 69 -7.75 -6.36 -4.86
C THR A 69 -7.81 -4.85 -4.85
N VAL A 70 -7.46 -4.24 -5.96
CA VAL A 70 -7.76 -2.85 -6.23
C VAL A 70 -8.89 -2.76 -7.26
N THR A 71 -9.89 -1.93 -6.99
CA THR A 71 -10.85 -1.46 -7.98
C THR A 71 -10.55 -0.02 -8.30
N TRP A 72 -10.52 0.31 -9.58
CA TRP A 72 -10.14 1.63 -10.06
C TRP A 72 -11.09 2.06 -11.16
N ASP A 73 -11.84 3.10 -10.91
CA ASP A 73 -12.77 3.71 -11.85
C ASP A 73 -12.46 5.21 -12.01
N GLU A 74 -13.32 5.95 -12.71
CA GLU A 74 -13.13 7.38 -12.98
C GLU A 74 -13.20 8.24 -11.73
N GLN A 75 -13.86 7.74 -10.67
CA GLN A 75 -14.10 8.50 -9.45
C GLN A 75 -13.32 7.95 -8.26
N TYR A 76 -13.20 6.62 -8.13
CA TYR A 76 -12.66 6.02 -6.93
C TYR A 76 -11.52 5.04 -7.22
N ILE A 77 -10.54 5.05 -6.32
CA ILE A 77 -9.59 3.94 -6.13
C ILE A 77 -9.91 3.33 -4.77
N ARG A 78 -10.14 2.01 -4.74
CA ARG A 78 -10.48 1.26 -3.53
C ARG A 78 -9.65 0.00 -3.43
N CYS A 79 -9.15 -0.30 -2.23
CA CYS A 79 -8.42 -1.53 -1.96
C CYS A 79 -9.18 -2.40 -0.96
N TYR A 80 -9.12 -3.70 -1.21
CA TYR A 80 -9.83 -4.72 -0.43
C TYR A 80 -8.91 -5.89 -0.11
N ALA A 81 -9.08 -6.45 1.08
CA ALA A 81 -8.64 -7.78 1.42
C ALA A 81 -9.78 -8.77 1.19
N ASN A 82 -9.45 -9.96 0.66
CA ASN A 82 -10.38 -11.08 0.44
C ASN A 82 -11.62 -10.73 -0.39
N TYR A 83 -11.45 -9.92 -1.44
CA TYR A 83 -12.52 -9.44 -2.30
C TYR A 83 -13.38 -10.57 -2.87
N GLY A 84 -14.71 -10.42 -2.78
CA GLY A 84 -15.67 -11.40 -3.28
C GLY A 84 -15.91 -12.60 -2.35
N THR A 85 -15.35 -12.60 -1.15
CA THR A 85 -15.55 -13.64 -0.13
C THR A 85 -16.39 -13.14 1.05
N ALA A 86 -16.76 -14.04 1.96
CA ALA A 86 -17.46 -13.69 3.19
C ALA A 86 -16.60 -12.85 4.18
N THR A 87 -15.28 -12.87 4.00
CA THR A 87 -14.31 -12.12 4.81
C THR A 87 -13.75 -10.89 4.09
N GLN A 88 -14.46 -10.40 3.06
CA GLN A 88 -14.06 -9.19 2.34
C GLN A 88 -14.07 -7.98 3.27
N GLU A 89 -12.96 -7.24 3.27
CA GLU A 89 -12.83 -5.97 3.97
C GLU A 89 -12.26 -4.89 3.04
N LYS A 90 -12.96 -3.74 2.93
CA LYS A 90 -12.41 -2.56 2.27
C LYS A 90 -11.53 -1.81 3.28
N TYR A 91 -10.26 -1.61 2.95
CA TYR A 91 -9.32 -0.95 3.84
C TYR A 91 -8.83 0.42 3.33
N TYR A 92 -9.09 0.74 2.06
CA TYR A 92 -8.71 2.01 1.45
C TYR A 92 -9.77 2.49 0.47
N GLU A 93 -10.00 3.80 0.42
CA GLU A 93 -10.79 4.45 -0.61
C GLU A 93 -10.35 5.91 -0.75
N ILE A 94 -10.14 6.36 -1.96
CA ILE A 94 -9.95 7.77 -2.31
C ILE A 94 -10.89 8.17 -3.44
N ASP A 95 -11.56 9.32 -3.32
CA ASP A 95 -12.29 9.97 -4.40
C ASP A 95 -11.31 10.87 -5.17
N VAL A 96 -10.85 10.40 -6.33
CA VAL A 96 -9.86 11.09 -7.16
C VAL A 96 -10.43 12.29 -7.94
N THR A 97 -11.74 12.53 -7.86
CA THR A 97 -12.37 13.69 -8.50
C THR A 97 -12.41 14.90 -7.59
N LYS A 98 -12.21 14.72 -6.29
CA LYS A 98 -12.23 15.82 -5.32
C LYS A 98 -10.93 16.61 -5.38
N VAL A 99 -11.10 17.92 -5.34
CA VAL A 99 -10.02 18.87 -5.10
C VAL A 99 -9.95 19.09 -3.60
N ASP A 100 -8.86 18.71 -2.97
CA ASP A 100 -8.79 18.75 -1.51
C ASP A 100 -7.59 19.54 -0.99
N PHE A 101 -6.98 20.38 -1.82
CA PHE A 101 -5.79 21.12 -1.40
C PHE A 101 -5.80 22.55 -1.93
N SER A 102 -5.15 23.45 -1.19
CA SER A 102 -5.15 24.89 -1.41
C SER A 102 -4.58 25.36 -2.76
N ASP A 103 -3.96 24.48 -3.52
CA ASP A 103 -3.38 24.76 -4.84
C ASP A 103 -4.17 24.17 -6.02
N ASN A 104 -5.39 23.71 -5.78
CA ASN A 104 -6.25 23.07 -6.78
C ASN A 104 -5.67 21.79 -7.41
N THR A 105 -4.81 21.08 -6.70
CA THR A 105 -4.26 19.82 -7.19
C THR A 105 -5.29 18.70 -7.08
N VAL A 106 -5.77 18.21 -8.23
CA VAL A 106 -6.73 17.12 -8.32
C VAL A 106 -5.97 15.79 -8.44
N ALA A 107 -6.12 14.90 -7.46
CA ALA A 107 -5.47 13.59 -7.46
C ALA A 107 -5.66 12.83 -8.78
N GLY A 108 -6.87 12.85 -9.36
CA GLY A 108 -7.17 12.17 -10.63
C GLY A 108 -6.29 12.57 -11.82
N ASN A 109 -5.69 13.74 -11.81
CA ASN A 109 -4.76 14.14 -12.87
C ASN A 109 -3.48 13.30 -12.88
N TYR A 110 -3.15 12.68 -11.75
CA TYR A 110 -1.97 11.83 -11.58
C TYR A 110 -2.29 10.33 -11.75
N PHE A 111 -3.55 9.93 -11.56
CA PHE A 111 -3.96 8.53 -11.57
C PHE A 111 -4.70 8.10 -12.85
N LYS A 112 -4.92 8.98 -13.82
CA LYS A 112 -5.49 8.65 -15.15
C LYS A 112 -4.40 8.31 -16.17
N LYS A 113 -3.43 7.50 -15.78
CA LYS A 113 -2.26 7.12 -16.58
C LYS A 113 -1.98 5.62 -16.43
N PRO A 114 -1.22 5.01 -17.34
CA PRO A 114 -0.70 3.65 -17.13
C PRO A 114 0.27 3.62 -15.96
N PHE A 115 0.14 2.58 -15.13
CA PHE A 115 1.04 2.29 -14.02
C PHE A 115 1.69 0.93 -14.24
N PHE A 116 2.87 0.74 -13.69
CA PHE A 116 3.51 -0.56 -13.56
C PHE A 116 3.42 -1.06 -12.12
N ILE A 117 3.52 -2.35 -11.93
CA ILE A 117 3.40 -2.98 -10.62
C ILE A 117 4.78 -3.22 -10.04
N ILE A 118 4.96 -2.89 -8.77
CA ILE A 118 6.16 -3.16 -7.98
C ILE A 118 5.77 -4.03 -6.79
N PHE A 119 6.59 -5.05 -6.50
CA PHE A 119 6.57 -5.77 -5.24
C PHE A 119 7.83 -5.44 -4.47
N ASN A 120 7.67 -5.09 -3.22
CA ASN A 120 8.75 -4.70 -2.34
C ASN A 120 8.68 -5.45 -1.00
N LEU A 121 9.81 -6.01 -0.56
CA LEU A 121 9.98 -6.58 0.77
C LEU A 121 11.19 -5.89 1.42
N ALA A 122 10.93 -4.82 2.16
CA ALA A 122 11.96 -4.02 2.81
C ALA A 122 12.31 -4.55 4.21
N VAL A 123 13.53 -4.24 4.66
CA VAL A 123 14.03 -4.59 5.99
C VAL A 123 14.35 -3.31 6.75
N GLY A 124 13.64 -3.06 7.85
CA GLY A 124 13.82 -1.86 8.66
C GLY A 124 13.47 -0.54 7.95
N GLY A 125 13.99 0.56 8.45
CA GLY A 125 13.84 1.89 7.85
C GLY A 125 12.74 2.75 8.46
N ASN A 126 12.35 3.80 7.74
CA ASN A 126 11.39 4.82 8.20
C ASN A 126 10.00 4.26 8.48
N PHE A 127 9.50 3.41 7.60
CA PHE A 127 8.11 2.92 7.66
C PHE A 127 7.84 2.12 8.96
N PRO A 128 8.67 1.11 9.33
CA PRO A 128 8.56 0.42 10.60
C PRO A 128 9.15 1.22 11.78
N GLY A 129 9.94 2.26 11.54
CA GLY A 129 10.67 2.99 12.58
C GLY A 129 11.82 2.17 13.18
N ILE A 130 12.37 1.22 12.46
CA ILE A 130 13.44 0.30 12.92
C ILE A 130 14.73 0.66 12.21
N TRP A 131 15.70 1.19 12.96
CA TRP A 131 17.00 1.65 12.47
C TRP A 131 18.18 0.82 12.99
N ASP A 132 17.97 0.10 14.11
CA ASP A 132 18.97 -0.77 14.71
C ASP A 132 18.77 -2.20 14.19
N ILE A 133 19.82 -2.76 13.58
CA ILE A 133 19.83 -4.14 13.09
C ILE A 133 19.47 -5.16 14.19
N ASN A 134 19.78 -4.87 15.44
CA ASN A 134 19.45 -5.75 16.57
C ASN A 134 17.95 -5.80 16.89
N GLN A 135 17.15 -4.88 16.34
CA GLN A 135 15.70 -4.85 16.46
C GLN A 135 15.01 -5.66 15.36
N ILE A 136 15.75 -6.13 14.36
CA ILE A 136 15.22 -6.93 13.25
C ILE A 136 15.15 -8.40 13.70
N SER A 137 14.09 -8.74 14.41
CA SER A 137 13.91 -10.10 14.96
C SER A 137 13.42 -11.13 13.93
N ALA A 138 12.88 -10.67 12.79
CA ALA A 138 12.36 -11.55 11.75
C ALA A 138 13.46 -12.28 10.95
N LEU A 139 14.71 -11.79 11.02
CA LEU A 139 15.86 -12.40 10.36
C LEU A 139 16.81 -12.93 11.41
N ASN A 140 16.79 -14.23 11.64
CA ASN A 140 17.57 -14.91 12.68
C ASN A 140 18.14 -16.25 12.19
N ALA A 141 18.93 -16.92 13.01
CA ALA A 141 19.58 -18.19 12.66
C ALA A 141 18.57 -19.32 12.39
N ASP A 142 17.41 -19.32 13.03
CA ASP A 142 16.40 -20.38 12.87
C ASP A 142 15.76 -20.36 11.47
N ASN A 143 15.74 -19.21 10.81
CA ASN A 143 15.26 -19.06 9.45
C ASN A 143 16.37 -18.76 8.42
N ASN A 144 17.64 -19.03 8.77
CA ASN A 144 18.80 -18.72 7.94
C ASN A 144 18.89 -17.25 7.51
N TYR A 145 18.39 -16.33 8.33
CA TYR A 145 18.32 -14.89 8.01
C TYR A 145 17.53 -14.60 6.74
N GLU A 146 16.51 -15.40 6.44
CA GLU A 146 15.63 -15.23 5.28
C GLU A 146 14.23 -14.81 5.69
N ALA A 147 13.67 -13.83 4.96
CA ALA A 147 12.24 -13.52 4.94
C ALA A 147 11.72 -13.66 3.51
N LYS A 148 10.52 -14.21 3.33
CA LYS A 148 9.97 -14.51 2.00
C LYS A 148 8.56 -13.94 1.88
N MET A 149 8.32 -13.29 0.75
CA MET A 149 6.99 -12.92 0.28
C MET A 149 6.62 -13.80 -0.91
N TYR A 150 5.48 -14.47 -0.84
CA TYR A 150 5.00 -15.33 -1.90
C TYR A 150 3.87 -14.63 -2.66
N ILE A 151 3.96 -14.63 -3.98
CA ILE A 151 2.95 -14.10 -4.89
C ILE A 151 2.55 -15.21 -5.82
N ASP A 152 1.28 -15.64 -5.72
CA ASP A 152 0.76 -16.72 -6.56
C ASP A 152 0.49 -16.21 -7.97
N TYR A 153 -0.27 -15.11 -8.09
CA TYR A 153 -0.56 -14.48 -9.38
C TYR A 153 -0.89 -13.00 -9.28
N VAL A 154 -0.82 -12.34 -10.43
CA VAL A 154 -1.43 -11.03 -10.68
C VAL A 154 -2.41 -11.16 -11.84
N LYS A 155 -3.63 -10.65 -11.66
CA LYS A 155 -4.65 -10.58 -12.72
C LYS A 155 -5.16 -9.16 -12.86
N VAL A 156 -5.18 -8.66 -14.08
CA VAL A 156 -5.73 -7.34 -14.41
C VAL A 156 -6.95 -7.52 -15.30
N TYR A 157 -8.03 -6.86 -14.92
CA TYR A 157 -9.28 -6.86 -15.68
C TYR A 157 -9.62 -5.43 -16.08
N GLN A 158 -10.07 -5.26 -17.30
CA GLN A 158 -10.53 -3.97 -17.80
C GLN A 158 -11.96 -4.11 -18.30
N LYS A 159 -12.82 -3.15 -17.92
CA LYS A 159 -14.17 -3.07 -18.48
C LYS A 159 -14.06 -2.75 -19.97
N LYS A 160 -14.78 -3.53 -20.79
CA LYS A 160 -14.93 -3.30 -22.22
C LYS A 160 -15.89 -2.14 -22.48
#